data_14abe4afc9416d879a11ec6693f66e47
#
_entry.id   14abe4afc9416d879a11ec6693f66e47
#
_cell.length_a   1.000
_cell.length_b   1.000
_cell.length_c   1.000
_cell.angle_alpha   90.00
_cell.angle_beta   90.00
_cell.angle_gamma   90.00
#
_symmetry.space_group_name_H-M   'P 1'
#
loop_
_entity.id
_entity.type
_entity.pdbx_description
1 polymer ?
#
loop_
_entity_poly.entity_id
_entity_poly.type
_entity_poly.pdbx_seq_one_letter_code
_entity_poly.pdbx_strand_id
1 'polypeptide(L)'
;MDFYKSTKLNDIYFSKEGSFTTLMELVGITPGEPMDEDDKKDLVSCYLNFRLAYESRGGDKFDFPTGDSSLRFIHIHGYDAVKKMTKSEMAKNVAKTWAEFELLDDNSEVELKMTPAAAPKKNILSYLLPMGGGVKKLKVGFVYEKTPQDSEWCYAHELGRQYIDDTFGDQIETYVEENVIPEQNDEAAINRLIEKGCDLIFVTSSAMNMAGLKAAIAHPSVKILDCSLNISHKYIRSYYARMFEAKFITGIIAGSLADDDNVGYIADNPVYGACANINAFALGVKFVNPRAKVYLEWNSIKDNDSEENLAKKNISIISNQDMITPGKSKRKFGLYKASDSDKHLAMPVWHWGVFYEKLIQSIMSGSWSKDEDGDNVKALNYWWGMSAGVVDLIYSESLPSATKRLVKLFEKELKEARFRVFEGELKDQQGNIRVEEGKLIDPEHIITMDWLLDNVVGRLPRYDELTDNAKLKMALQGVVKEEE
;
A
#
# COMPACT_ATOMS: atom_id res chain seq x y z
N MET A 1 -8.12 23.45 -5.87
CA MET A 1 -8.51 22.59 -7.01
C MET A 1 -7.77 21.30 -6.81
N ASP A 2 -8.48 20.22 -6.70
CA ASP A 2 -7.88 18.91 -6.50
C ASP A 2 -7.17 18.55 -7.80
N PHE A 3 -5.85 18.40 -7.75
CA PHE A 3 -5.00 18.16 -8.92
C PHE A 3 -5.46 16.91 -9.72
N TYR A 4 -6.02 15.94 -9.01
CA TYR A 4 -6.49 14.68 -9.57
C TYR A 4 -7.94 14.68 -10.06
N LYS A 5 -8.70 15.75 -9.82
CA LYS A 5 -10.11 15.86 -10.22
C LYS A 5 -10.36 16.61 -11.53
N SER A 6 -9.32 17.04 -12.20
CA SER A 6 -9.48 17.79 -13.43
C SER A 6 -9.48 16.87 -14.64
N THR A 7 -10.65 16.48 -15.11
CA THR A 7 -10.88 15.85 -16.42
C THR A 7 -10.15 16.56 -17.56
N LYS A 8 -10.14 17.89 -17.52
CA LYS A 8 -9.39 18.69 -18.49
C LYS A 8 -7.89 18.47 -18.45
N LEU A 9 -7.31 18.20 -17.28
CA LEU A 9 -5.89 17.90 -17.16
C LEU A 9 -5.57 16.54 -17.80
N ASN A 10 -6.38 15.51 -17.58
CA ASN A 10 -6.19 14.22 -18.22
C ASN A 10 -6.27 14.31 -19.74
N ASP A 11 -7.27 15.03 -20.28
CA ASP A 11 -7.42 15.23 -21.73
C ASP A 11 -6.23 16.02 -22.32
N ILE A 12 -5.74 17.01 -21.60
CA ILE A 12 -4.58 17.81 -22.01
C ILE A 12 -3.28 16.97 -21.96
N TYR A 13 -3.11 16.14 -20.94
CA TYR A 13 -1.88 15.33 -20.78
C TYR A 13 -1.75 14.20 -21.80
N PHE A 14 -2.84 13.72 -22.36
CA PHE A 14 -2.83 12.64 -23.36
C PHE A 14 -2.91 13.13 -24.80
N SER A 15 -3.10 14.42 -25.04
CA SER A 15 -3.03 15.00 -26.39
C SER A 15 -1.70 15.71 -26.62
N LYS A 16 -1.08 15.48 -27.80
CA LYS A 16 0.20 16.11 -28.14
C LYS A 16 0.15 17.64 -28.10
N GLU A 17 -0.93 18.23 -28.56
CA GLU A 17 -1.14 19.69 -28.60
C GLU A 17 -1.46 20.25 -27.20
N GLY A 18 -2.34 19.58 -26.45
CA GLY A 18 -2.71 20.00 -25.11
C GLY A 18 -1.55 20.00 -24.11
N SER A 19 -0.61 19.07 -24.26
CA SER A 19 0.56 19.00 -23.38
C SER A 19 1.52 20.15 -23.57
N PHE A 20 1.69 20.63 -24.78
CA PHE A 20 2.53 21.80 -25.05
C PHE A 20 1.90 23.07 -24.43
N THR A 21 0.58 23.22 -24.57
CA THR A 21 -0.16 24.30 -23.92
C THR A 21 0.01 24.27 -22.41
N THR A 22 -0.05 23.07 -21.81
CA THR A 22 0.16 22.90 -20.36
C THR A 22 1.57 23.31 -19.93
N LEU A 23 2.60 22.97 -20.73
CA LEU A 23 3.97 23.44 -20.44
C LEU A 23 4.08 24.95 -20.50
N MET A 24 3.42 25.61 -21.46
CA MET A 24 3.35 27.06 -21.53
C MET A 24 2.71 27.66 -20.28
N GLU A 25 1.58 27.10 -19.84
CA GLU A 25 0.91 27.53 -18.62
C GLU A 25 1.78 27.35 -17.37
N LEU A 26 2.50 26.22 -17.28
CA LEU A 26 3.41 25.94 -16.17
C LEU A 26 4.57 26.92 -16.07
N VAL A 27 5.12 27.35 -17.18
CA VAL A 27 6.16 28.41 -17.21
C VAL A 27 5.56 29.83 -17.17
N GLY A 28 4.23 29.94 -17.03
CA GLY A 28 3.53 31.21 -16.88
C GLY A 28 3.35 31.98 -18.19
N ILE A 29 3.35 31.28 -19.32
CA ILE A 29 3.10 31.86 -20.63
C ILE A 29 1.64 31.60 -21.01
N THR A 30 0.90 32.66 -21.33
CA THR A 30 -0.48 32.53 -21.80
C THR A 30 -0.49 32.26 -23.29
N PRO A 31 -1.18 31.19 -23.78
CA PRO A 31 -1.29 30.92 -25.19
C PRO A 31 -1.86 32.13 -25.95
N GLY A 32 -1.16 32.56 -27.01
CA GLY A 32 -1.56 33.69 -27.84
C GLY A 32 -1.01 35.06 -27.40
N GLU A 33 -0.36 35.15 -26.24
CA GLU A 33 0.37 36.35 -25.83
C GLU A 33 1.77 36.37 -26.43
N PRO A 34 2.33 37.58 -26.70
CA PRO A 34 3.72 37.70 -27.17
C PRO A 34 4.70 37.13 -26.12
N MET A 35 5.59 36.26 -26.55
CA MET A 35 6.69 35.75 -25.74
C MET A 35 7.96 36.55 -26.02
N ASP A 36 8.68 36.93 -24.99
CA ASP A 36 10.03 37.43 -25.15
C ASP A 36 11.04 36.31 -25.43
N GLU A 37 12.29 36.65 -25.74
CA GLU A 37 13.31 35.66 -26.10
C GLU A 37 13.70 34.74 -24.92
N ASP A 38 13.57 35.22 -23.68
CA ASP A 38 13.86 34.41 -22.52
C ASP A 38 12.70 33.45 -22.22
N ASP A 39 11.44 33.88 -22.38
CA ASP A 39 10.26 33.01 -22.33
C ASP A 39 10.35 31.85 -23.32
N LYS A 40 10.78 32.15 -24.56
CA LYS A 40 10.95 31.12 -25.60
C LYS A 40 12.06 30.13 -25.24
N LYS A 41 13.19 30.62 -24.72
CA LYS A 41 14.30 29.75 -24.28
C LYS A 41 13.86 28.85 -23.13
N ASP A 42 13.16 29.37 -22.15
CA ASP A 42 12.69 28.61 -21.01
C ASP A 42 11.69 27.53 -21.44
N LEU A 43 10.73 27.87 -22.30
CA LEU A 43 9.76 26.93 -22.83
C LEU A 43 10.41 25.82 -23.64
N VAL A 44 11.33 26.17 -24.55
CA VAL A 44 12.04 25.21 -25.38
C VAL A 44 12.94 24.31 -24.53
N SER A 45 13.63 24.88 -23.53
CA SER A 45 14.44 24.11 -22.59
C SER A 45 13.60 23.10 -21.80
N CYS A 46 12.46 23.50 -21.28
CA CYS A 46 11.53 22.61 -20.60
C CYS A 46 11.08 21.48 -21.52
N TYR A 47 10.61 21.80 -22.71
CA TYR A 47 10.13 20.80 -23.66
C TYR A 47 11.22 19.80 -24.09
N LEU A 48 12.42 20.29 -24.42
CA LEU A 48 13.55 19.43 -24.82
C LEU A 48 13.97 18.50 -23.68
N ASN A 49 14.03 19.02 -22.49
CA ASN A 49 14.34 18.20 -21.32
C ASN A 49 13.31 17.08 -21.11
N PHE A 50 12.03 17.37 -21.16
CA PHE A 50 10.98 16.35 -21.06
C PHE A 50 11.09 15.30 -22.17
N ARG A 51 11.41 15.72 -23.38
CA ARG A 51 11.58 14.82 -24.52
C ARG A 51 12.78 13.89 -24.33
N LEU A 52 13.91 14.43 -23.93
CA LEU A 52 15.13 13.65 -23.70
C LEU A 52 14.92 12.51 -22.70
N ALA A 53 14.19 12.75 -21.60
CA ALA A 53 13.93 11.68 -20.66
C ALA A 53 12.97 10.62 -21.15
N TYR A 54 11.98 11.00 -21.89
CA TYR A 54 11.11 10.02 -22.52
C TYR A 54 11.89 9.10 -23.46
N GLU A 55 12.77 9.70 -24.29
CA GLU A 55 13.64 8.97 -25.22
C GLU A 55 14.68 8.10 -24.48
N SER A 56 15.29 8.60 -23.40
CA SER A 56 16.24 7.84 -22.57
C SER A 56 15.63 6.62 -21.89
N ARG A 57 14.31 6.59 -21.76
CA ARG A 57 13.52 5.46 -21.23
C ARG A 57 13.02 4.52 -22.32
N GLY A 58 13.54 4.60 -23.52
CA GLY A 58 13.11 3.77 -24.64
C GLY A 58 11.80 4.20 -25.29
N GLY A 59 11.29 5.40 -24.98
CA GLY A 59 10.12 5.96 -25.63
C GLY A 59 10.40 6.29 -27.10
N ASP A 60 9.42 6.04 -27.99
CA ASP A 60 9.55 6.38 -29.40
C ASP A 60 9.51 7.90 -29.58
N LYS A 61 10.46 8.43 -30.35
CA LYS A 61 10.54 9.87 -30.68
C LYS A 61 9.27 10.42 -31.35
N PHE A 62 8.56 9.58 -32.08
CA PHE A 62 7.32 9.94 -32.77
C PHE A 62 6.07 9.86 -31.89
N ASP A 63 6.13 9.07 -30.79
CA ASP A 63 5.05 8.86 -29.85
C ASP A 63 5.28 9.56 -28.51
N PHE A 64 6.11 10.58 -28.49
CA PHE A 64 6.41 11.32 -27.28
C PHE A 64 5.13 11.81 -26.55
N PRO A 65 4.76 11.20 -25.42
CA PRO A 65 3.59 11.62 -24.66
C PRO A 65 3.96 12.85 -23.81
N THR A 66 3.89 14.01 -24.39
CA THR A 66 4.22 15.27 -23.72
C THR A 66 3.44 15.44 -22.42
N GLY A 67 2.19 14.96 -22.38
CA GLY A 67 1.38 14.95 -21.16
C GLY A 67 1.98 14.16 -20.02
N ASP A 68 2.50 12.98 -20.30
CA ASP A 68 3.14 12.13 -19.29
C ASP A 68 4.37 12.83 -18.66
N SER A 69 5.19 13.47 -19.46
CA SER A 69 6.37 14.21 -18.99
C SER A 69 6.00 15.41 -18.13
N SER A 70 4.97 16.17 -18.53
CA SER A 70 4.49 17.31 -17.75
C SER A 70 3.89 16.85 -16.42
N LEU A 71 3.14 15.76 -16.42
CA LEU A 71 2.58 15.16 -15.23
C LEU A 71 3.68 14.73 -14.26
N ARG A 72 4.73 14.07 -14.74
CA ARG A 72 5.90 13.67 -13.92
C ARG A 72 6.58 14.88 -13.28
N PHE A 73 6.79 15.94 -14.04
CA PHE A 73 7.40 17.14 -13.50
C PHE A 73 6.57 17.74 -12.38
N ILE A 74 5.27 17.84 -12.56
CA ILE A 74 4.35 18.35 -11.52
C ILE A 74 4.37 17.45 -10.28
N HIS A 75 4.38 16.12 -10.44
CA HIS A 75 4.45 15.19 -9.32
C HIS A 75 5.76 15.26 -8.56
N ILE A 76 6.88 15.45 -9.26
CA ILE A 76 8.19 15.57 -8.62
C ILE A 76 8.29 16.82 -7.75
N HIS A 77 7.76 17.93 -8.21
CA HIS A 77 7.89 19.23 -7.54
C HIS A 77 6.68 19.61 -6.68
N GLY A 78 5.53 18.94 -6.88
CA GLY A 78 4.25 19.30 -6.28
C GLY A 78 3.56 20.45 -7.00
N TYR A 79 2.27 20.33 -7.23
CA TYR A 79 1.48 21.30 -8.00
C TYR A 79 1.55 22.73 -7.45
N ASP A 80 1.39 22.89 -6.14
CA ASP A 80 1.41 24.22 -5.52
C ASP A 80 2.80 24.89 -5.57
N ALA A 81 3.87 24.10 -5.51
CA ALA A 81 5.22 24.61 -5.66
C ALA A 81 5.48 25.04 -7.11
N VAL A 82 5.10 24.21 -8.08
CA VAL A 82 5.24 24.48 -9.51
C VAL A 82 4.47 25.75 -9.91
N LYS A 83 3.24 25.89 -9.42
CA LYS A 83 2.40 27.08 -9.67
C LYS A 83 3.01 28.39 -9.17
N LYS A 84 3.85 28.32 -8.14
CA LYS A 84 4.52 29.49 -7.54
C LYS A 84 5.91 29.75 -8.10
N MET A 85 6.47 28.83 -8.86
CA MET A 85 7.81 28.99 -9.46
C MET A 85 7.81 30.11 -10.49
N THR A 86 8.89 30.89 -10.49
CA THR A 86 9.20 31.78 -11.61
C THR A 86 9.62 30.94 -12.82
N LYS A 87 9.52 31.53 -14.04
CA LYS A 87 9.95 30.84 -15.27
C LYS A 87 11.41 30.36 -15.18
N SER A 88 12.30 31.18 -14.66
CA SER A 88 13.71 30.82 -14.46
C SER A 88 13.93 29.70 -13.46
N GLU A 89 13.16 29.68 -12.35
CA GLU A 89 13.19 28.57 -11.37
C GLU A 89 12.64 27.29 -11.98
N MET A 90 11.58 27.40 -12.77
CA MET A 90 10.99 26.27 -13.47
C MET A 90 12.02 25.63 -14.41
N ALA A 91 12.68 26.42 -15.28
CA ALA A 91 13.68 25.93 -16.20
C ALA A 91 14.86 25.25 -15.48
N LYS A 92 15.37 25.86 -14.40
CA LYS A 92 16.43 25.29 -13.56
C LYS A 92 16.01 23.97 -12.90
N ASN A 93 14.79 23.88 -12.38
CA ASN A 93 14.30 22.69 -11.73
C ASN A 93 14.04 21.57 -12.73
N VAL A 94 13.55 21.89 -13.92
CA VAL A 94 13.43 20.92 -15.04
C VAL A 94 14.80 20.40 -15.40
N ALA A 95 15.77 21.25 -15.66
CA ALA A 95 17.13 20.85 -16.01
C ALA A 95 17.79 20.00 -14.92
N LYS A 96 17.61 20.37 -13.64
CA LYS A 96 18.12 19.61 -12.49
C LYS A 96 17.45 18.23 -12.40
N THR A 97 16.13 18.16 -12.56
CA THR A 97 15.39 16.89 -12.55
C THR A 97 15.87 15.97 -13.65
N TRP A 98 16.21 16.52 -14.82
CA TRP A 98 16.75 15.77 -15.94
C TRP A 98 18.17 15.29 -15.73
N ALA A 99 19.04 16.14 -15.23
CA ALA A 99 20.39 15.74 -14.86
C ALA A 99 20.37 14.57 -13.85
N GLU A 100 19.41 14.58 -12.94
CA GLU A 100 19.21 13.50 -11.99
C GLU A 100 18.63 12.22 -12.64
N PHE A 101 17.86 12.32 -13.70
CA PHE A 101 17.43 11.17 -14.52
C PHE A 101 18.59 10.55 -15.32
N GLU A 102 19.49 11.35 -15.85
CA GLU A 102 20.65 10.87 -16.61
C GLU A 102 21.72 10.18 -15.73
N LEU A 103 21.79 10.55 -14.44
CA LEU A 103 22.73 9.95 -13.48
C LEU A 103 22.31 8.53 -12.99
N LEU A 104 21.33 7.89 -13.63
CA LEU A 104 20.72 6.66 -13.16
C LEU A 104 21.44 5.36 -13.58
N ASP A 105 22.48 5.45 -14.36
CA ASP A 105 23.24 4.28 -14.82
C ASP A 105 24.35 3.85 -13.85
N ASP A 106 24.40 4.41 -12.64
CA ASP A 106 25.48 4.08 -11.73
C ASP A 106 25.11 2.88 -10.82
N ASN A 107 25.80 1.77 -11.08
CA ASN A 107 25.74 0.48 -10.41
C ASN A 107 26.23 0.52 -8.94
N SER A 108 25.67 1.36 -8.11
CA SER A 108 25.98 1.30 -6.68
C SER A 108 25.13 0.21 -6.00
N GLU A 109 25.81 -0.82 -5.54
CA GLU A 109 25.25 -1.84 -4.63
C GLU A 109 24.75 -1.17 -3.35
N VAL A 110 23.45 -1.26 -3.09
CA VAL A 110 22.89 -0.81 -1.82
C VAL A 110 22.02 -1.90 -1.23
N GLU A 111 22.44 -2.38 -0.08
CA GLU A 111 21.61 -3.20 0.79
C GLU A 111 20.35 -2.44 1.22
N LEU A 112 19.21 -3.10 1.17
CA LEU A 112 18.02 -2.65 1.89
C LEU A 112 18.33 -2.65 3.38
N LYS A 113 18.69 -1.50 3.91
CA LYS A 113 18.74 -1.32 5.36
C LYS A 113 17.30 -1.23 5.85
N MET A 114 16.82 -2.31 6.45
CA MET A 114 15.63 -2.26 7.28
C MET A 114 15.96 -1.35 8.48
N THR A 115 15.63 -0.09 8.35
CA THR A 115 15.66 0.81 9.50
C THR A 115 14.41 0.46 10.31
N PRO A 116 14.53 0.02 11.56
CA PRO A 116 13.37 -0.06 12.45
C PRO A 116 12.68 1.31 12.41
N ALA A 117 11.35 1.30 12.39
CA ALA A 117 10.59 2.53 12.52
C ALA A 117 11.23 3.37 13.61
N ALA A 118 11.58 4.62 13.30
CA ALA A 118 12.26 5.48 14.27
C ALA A 118 11.49 5.41 15.58
N ALA A 119 12.19 5.09 16.66
CA ALA A 119 11.58 4.97 17.96
C ALA A 119 10.70 6.21 18.20
N PRO A 120 9.45 6.07 18.60
CA PRO A 120 8.53 7.18 18.72
C PRO A 120 9.18 8.23 19.60
N LYS A 121 9.21 9.47 19.14
CA LYS A 121 9.61 10.61 19.99
C LYS A 121 8.68 10.54 21.19
N LYS A 122 9.23 10.24 22.38
CA LYS A 122 8.47 10.17 23.63
C LYS A 122 7.58 11.40 23.70
N ASN A 123 6.28 11.19 23.60
CA ASN A 123 5.30 12.26 23.65
C ASN A 123 5.40 12.93 25.03
N ILE A 124 5.59 14.23 25.04
CA ILE A 124 5.65 15.07 26.27
C ILE A 124 4.42 14.86 27.17
N LEU A 125 3.30 14.39 26.60
CA LEU A 125 2.09 14.03 27.35
C LEU A 125 2.29 12.89 28.36
N SER A 126 3.27 12.00 28.16
CA SER A 126 3.53 10.92 29.12
C SER A 126 4.09 11.42 30.44
N TYR A 127 4.59 12.66 30.49
CA TYR A 127 5.08 13.29 31.73
C TYR A 127 4.03 14.07 32.51
N LEU A 128 2.82 14.22 32.01
CA LEU A 128 1.75 15.02 32.64
C LEU A 128 0.67 14.19 33.36
N LEU A 129 0.78 12.88 33.33
CA LEU A 129 -0.09 12.04 34.15
C LEU A 129 0.46 11.93 35.57
N PRO A 130 -0.35 12.14 36.61
CA PRO A 130 0.12 12.10 37.99
C PRO A 130 0.61 10.69 38.35
N MET A 131 1.90 10.57 38.62
CA MET A 131 2.48 9.40 39.25
C MET A 131 2.02 9.33 40.70
N GLY A 132 0.95 8.60 40.98
CA GLY A 132 0.54 8.44 42.37
C GLY A 132 -0.76 7.69 42.53
N GLY A 133 -0.67 6.39 42.69
CA GLY A 133 -1.76 5.47 42.99
C GLY A 133 -1.73 4.30 42.01
N GLY A 134 -1.59 3.06 42.47
CA GLY A 134 -1.41 1.87 41.67
C GLY A 134 -2.42 1.76 40.51
N VAL A 135 -2.10 2.32 39.40
CA VAL A 135 -2.91 2.24 38.18
C VAL A 135 -2.87 0.78 37.73
N LYS A 136 -4.02 0.14 37.66
CA LYS A 136 -4.15 -1.22 37.15
C LYS A 136 -3.56 -1.22 35.73
N LYS A 137 -2.54 -2.04 35.48
CA LYS A 137 -1.97 -2.22 34.14
C LYS A 137 -3.04 -2.75 33.19
N LEU A 138 -3.12 -2.19 31.99
CA LEU A 138 -3.97 -2.74 30.93
C LEU A 138 -3.32 -4.04 30.42
N LYS A 139 -4.03 -5.15 30.49
CA LYS A 139 -3.56 -6.44 29.99
C LYS A 139 -4.06 -6.67 28.57
N VAL A 140 -3.12 -6.93 27.66
CA VAL A 140 -3.37 -7.06 26.23
C VAL A 140 -2.94 -8.44 25.74
N GLY A 141 -3.89 -9.18 25.17
CA GLY A 141 -3.66 -10.52 24.60
C GLY A 141 -3.54 -10.50 23.10
N PHE A 142 -2.71 -11.40 22.56
CA PHE A 142 -2.55 -11.63 21.13
C PHE A 142 -2.70 -13.10 20.82
N VAL A 143 -3.40 -13.42 19.71
CA VAL A 143 -3.64 -14.80 19.26
C VAL A 143 -3.06 -14.95 17.85
N TYR A 144 -2.07 -15.84 17.71
CA TYR A 144 -1.35 -16.10 16.45
C TYR A 144 -1.60 -17.53 15.95
N GLU A 145 -1.89 -17.70 14.66
CA GLU A 145 -2.03 -19.04 14.03
C GLU A 145 -0.72 -19.83 14.03
N LYS A 146 0.40 -19.15 13.97
CA LYS A 146 1.75 -19.74 13.92
C LYS A 146 2.68 -18.96 14.82
N THR A 147 3.91 -19.46 14.96
CA THR A 147 4.94 -18.65 15.59
C THR A 147 5.37 -17.50 14.68
N PRO A 148 5.86 -16.37 15.22
CA PRO A 148 6.42 -15.28 14.43
C PRO A 148 7.59 -15.68 13.53
N GLN A 149 8.29 -16.79 13.86
CA GLN A 149 9.38 -17.32 13.07
C GLN A 149 8.92 -18.07 11.81
N ASP A 150 7.69 -18.59 11.83
CA ASP A 150 7.15 -19.44 10.77
C ASP A 150 6.17 -18.72 9.86
N SER A 151 5.71 -17.52 10.25
CA SER A 151 4.73 -16.74 9.51
C SER A 151 5.10 -15.26 9.46
N GLU A 152 5.23 -14.73 8.26
CA GLU A 152 5.47 -13.31 8.00
C GLU A 152 4.33 -12.44 8.57
N TRP A 153 3.11 -12.93 8.49
CA TRP A 153 1.93 -12.28 9.05
C TRP A 153 1.99 -12.19 10.59
N CYS A 154 2.26 -13.32 11.26
CA CYS A 154 2.42 -13.33 12.72
C CYS A 154 3.63 -12.50 13.15
N TYR A 155 4.71 -12.50 12.38
CA TYR A 155 5.89 -11.67 12.63
C TYR A 155 5.57 -10.17 12.58
N ALA A 156 4.77 -9.73 11.61
CA ALA A 156 4.34 -8.33 11.54
C ALA A 156 3.54 -7.90 12.78
N HIS A 157 2.64 -8.76 13.26
CA HIS A 157 1.87 -8.50 14.48
C HIS A 157 2.76 -8.53 15.74
N GLU A 158 3.72 -9.44 15.79
CA GLU A 158 4.69 -9.52 16.90
C GLU A 158 5.57 -8.27 16.98
N LEU A 159 6.04 -7.74 15.85
CA LEU A 159 6.73 -6.44 15.83
C LEU A 159 5.83 -5.33 16.38
N GLY A 160 4.54 -5.39 16.08
CA GLY A 160 3.54 -4.46 16.64
C GLY A 160 3.38 -4.62 18.15
N ARG A 161 3.37 -5.86 18.67
CA ARG A 161 3.32 -6.12 20.12
C ARG A 161 4.56 -5.60 20.83
N GLN A 162 5.75 -5.88 20.30
CA GLN A 162 7.01 -5.37 20.86
C GLN A 162 7.04 -3.84 20.87
N TYR A 163 6.56 -3.20 19.80
CA TYR A 163 6.45 -1.74 19.73
C TYR A 163 5.61 -1.16 20.87
N ILE A 164 4.45 -1.75 21.19
CA ILE A 164 3.63 -1.25 22.29
C ILE A 164 4.23 -1.56 23.67
N ASP A 165 4.94 -2.68 23.83
CA ASP A 165 5.68 -2.96 25.07
C ASP A 165 6.72 -1.88 25.33
N ASP A 166 7.48 -1.47 24.29
CA ASP A 166 8.46 -0.40 24.37
C ASP A 166 7.82 0.99 24.59
N THR A 167 6.66 1.23 23.97
CA THR A 167 5.98 2.54 24.01
C THR A 167 5.31 2.80 25.36
N PHE A 168 4.62 1.81 25.91
CA PHE A 168 3.82 1.96 27.13
C PHE A 168 4.56 1.50 28.38
N GLY A 169 5.55 0.64 28.25
CA GLY A 169 6.36 0.15 29.36
C GLY A 169 5.49 -0.44 30.50
N ASP A 170 5.63 0.12 31.70
CA ASP A 170 4.92 -0.38 32.89
C ASP A 170 3.39 -0.13 32.91
N GLN A 171 2.85 0.57 31.92
CA GLN A 171 1.41 0.87 31.85
C GLN A 171 0.59 -0.29 31.31
N ILE A 172 1.22 -1.19 30.53
CA ILE A 172 0.58 -2.37 29.94
C ILE A 172 1.31 -3.65 30.33
N GLU A 173 0.67 -4.78 30.09
CA GLU A 173 1.26 -6.11 30.16
C GLU A 173 0.72 -6.94 28.99
N THR A 174 1.59 -7.50 28.15
CA THR A 174 1.18 -8.26 26.98
C THR A 174 1.32 -9.76 27.15
N TYR A 175 0.42 -10.51 26.56
CA TYR A 175 0.39 -11.98 26.55
C TYR A 175 0.19 -12.48 25.12
N VAL A 176 0.78 -13.62 24.79
CA VAL A 176 0.67 -14.25 23.47
C VAL A 176 0.25 -15.70 23.59
N GLU A 177 -0.64 -16.14 22.70
CA GLU A 177 -0.96 -17.54 22.42
C GLU A 177 -0.57 -17.81 20.97
N GLU A 178 0.38 -18.73 20.76
CA GLU A 178 0.93 -19.09 19.46
C GLU A 178 0.48 -20.49 19.03
N ASN A 179 0.65 -20.80 17.73
CA ASN A 179 0.24 -22.08 17.15
C ASN A 179 -1.22 -22.40 17.40
N VAL A 180 -2.06 -21.38 17.31
CA VAL A 180 -3.49 -21.53 17.49
C VAL A 180 -4.12 -21.98 16.19
N ILE A 181 -4.69 -23.18 16.21
CA ILE A 181 -5.30 -23.80 15.03
C ILE A 181 -6.80 -23.45 15.03
N PRO A 182 -7.29 -22.76 14.00
CA PRO A 182 -8.70 -22.43 13.86
C PRO A 182 -9.59 -23.66 14.00
N GLU A 183 -10.74 -23.48 14.64
CA GLU A 183 -11.77 -24.52 14.89
C GLU A 183 -11.30 -25.71 15.75
N GLN A 184 -10.07 -25.71 16.26
CA GLN A 184 -9.55 -26.78 17.11
C GLN A 184 -9.22 -26.32 18.53
N ASN A 185 -8.39 -25.28 18.68
CA ASN A 185 -7.94 -24.79 19.99
C ASN A 185 -8.04 -23.27 20.14
N ASP A 186 -8.62 -22.56 19.19
CA ASP A 186 -8.78 -21.12 19.17
C ASP A 186 -9.66 -20.60 20.32
N GLU A 187 -10.81 -21.22 20.57
CA GLU A 187 -11.66 -20.86 21.72
C GLU A 187 -10.90 -21.04 23.05
N ALA A 188 -10.16 -22.14 23.18
CA ALA A 188 -9.37 -22.39 24.38
C ALA A 188 -8.23 -21.38 24.56
N ALA A 189 -7.57 -20.97 23.49
CA ALA A 189 -6.51 -19.97 23.51
C ALA A 189 -7.04 -18.59 23.96
N ILE A 190 -8.16 -18.15 23.38
CA ILE A 190 -8.81 -16.88 23.76
C ILE A 190 -9.23 -16.94 25.24
N ASN A 191 -9.84 -18.04 25.69
CA ASN A 191 -10.27 -18.20 27.09
C ASN A 191 -9.06 -18.15 28.04
N ARG A 192 -7.91 -18.74 27.73
CA ARG A 192 -6.70 -18.60 28.56
C ARG A 192 -6.24 -17.15 28.71
N LEU A 193 -6.36 -16.31 27.66
CA LEU A 193 -6.07 -14.88 27.77
C LEU A 193 -7.08 -14.15 28.67
N ILE A 194 -8.36 -14.51 28.58
CA ILE A 194 -9.40 -13.98 29.45
C ILE A 194 -9.13 -14.37 30.91
N GLU A 195 -8.78 -15.61 31.18
CA GLU A 195 -8.42 -16.12 32.51
C GLU A 195 -7.17 -15.44 33.10
N LYS A 196 -6.20 -15.06 32.25
CA LYS A 196 -5.05 -14.21 32.61
C LYS A 196 -5.46 -12.77 32.95
N GLY A 197 -6.74 -12.41 32.72
CA GLY A 197 -7.32 -11.11 32.99
C GLY A 197 -7.02 -10.07 31.92
N CYS A 198 -6.86 -10.47 30.66
CA CYS A 198 -6.73 -9.53 29.56
C CYS A 198 -7.99 -8.67 29.40
N ASP A 199 -7.80 -7.37 29.36
CA ASP A 199 -8.85 -6.37 29.16
C ASP A 199 -9.11 -6.12 27.65
N LEU A 200 -8.11 -6.44 26.80
CA LEU A 200 -8.08 -6.28 25.35
C LEU A 200 -7.44 -7.50 24.70
N ILE A 201 -8.05 -8.05 23.67
CA ILE A 201 -7.49 -9.20 22.92
C ILE A 201 -7.54 -8.90 21.42
N PHE A 202 -6.39 -9.08 20.75
CA PHE A 202 -6.26 -9.04 19.30
C PHE A 202 -6.21 -10.47 18.75
N VAL A 203 -7.25 -10.85 18.01
CA VAL A 203 -7.28 -12.06 17.21
C VAL A 203 -6.72 -11.68 15.83
N THR A 204 -5.56 -12.19 15.49
CA THR A 204 -4.80 -11.70 14.32
C THR A 204 -5.10 -12.44 13.01
N SER A 205 -6.13 -13.28 13.00
CA SER A 205 -6.52 -14.04 11.82
C SER A 205 -8.03 -14.14 11.69
N SER A 206 -8.51 -13.88 10.48
CA SER A 206 -9.92 -14.06 10.12
C SER A 206 -10.41 -15.50 10.27
N ALA A 207 -9.53 -16.47 10.28
CA ALA A 207 -9.85 -17.87 10.46
C ALA A 207 -10.37 -18.18 11.90
N MET A 208 -10.05 -17.33 12.86
CA MET A 208 -10.45 -17.51 14.28
C MET A 208 -11.61 -16.59 14.70
N ASN A 209 -12.26 -15.98 13.76
CA ASN A 209 -13.30 -15.00 13.98
C ASN A 209 -14.49 -15.52 14.80
N MET A 210 -14.96 -16.71 14.49
CA MET A 210 -16.09 -17.30 15.24
C MET A 210 -15.74 -17.54 16.70
N ALA A 211 -14.50 -17.94 16.99
CA ALA A 211 -14.03 -18.09 18.38
C ALA A 211 -13.95 -16.72 19.09
N GLY A 212 -13.43 -15.69 18.39
CA GLY A 212 -13.41 -14.32 18.87
C GLY A 212 -14.81 -13.78 19.18
N LEU A 213 -15.77 -14.01 18.29
CA LEU A 213 -17.15 -13.60 18.45
C LEU A 213 -17.83 -14.29 19.64
N LYS A 214 -17.68 -15.61 19.77
CA LYS A 214 -18.23 -16.37 20.92
C LYS A 214 -17.68 -15.83 22.26
N ALA A 215 -16.36 -15.59 22.31
CA ALA A 215 -15.71 -15.04 23.47
C ALA A 215 -16.20 -13.62 23.80
N ALA A 216 -16.36 -12.76 22.80
CA ALA A 216 -16.87 -11.39 22.97
C ALA A 216 -18.31 -11.36 23.51
N ILE A 217 -19.16 -12.28 23.07
CA ILE A 217 -20.53 -12.43 23.56
C ILE A 217 -20.53 -12.93 25.01
N ALA A 218 -19.69 -13.92 25.33
CA ALA A 218 -19.61 -14.50 26.67
C ALA A 218 -18.96 -13.56 27.69
N HIS A 219 -18.05 -12.70 27.26
CA HIS A 219 -17.27 -11.80 28.11
C HIS A 219 -17.33 -10.34 27.62
N PRO A 220 -18.50 -9.67 27.72
CA PRO A 220 -18.71 -8.34 27.15
C PRO A 220 -17.88 -7.21 27.80
N SER A 221 -17.19 -7.49 28.91
CA SER A 221 -16.24 -6.56 29.53
C SER A 221 -14.85 -6.60 28.87
N VAL A 222 -14.52 -7.66 28.14
CA VAL A 222 -13.26 -7.81 27.41
C VAL A 222 -13.46 -7.26 26.00
N LYS A 223 -12.54 -6.40 25.58
CA LYS A 223 -12.54 -5.86 24.21
C LYS A 223 -11.84 -6.83 23.28
N ILE A 224 -12.56 -7.37 22.32
CA ILE A 224 -12.00 -8.30 21.34
C ILE A 224 -12.04 -7.66 19.95
N LEU A 225 -10.88 -7.63 19.29
CA LEU A 225 -10.73 -7.17 17.92
C LEU A 225 -10.21 -8.29 17.06
N ASP A 226 -10.79 -8.44 15.89
CA ASP A 226 -10.39 -9.45 14.91
C ASP A 226 -9.77 -8.81 13.68
N CYS A 227 -8.57 -9.26 13.30
CA CYS A 227 -7.91 -8.86 12.07
C CYS A 227 -8.53 -9.61 10.91
N SER A 228 -9.62 -9.06 10.44
CA SER A 228 -10.53 -9.68 9.50
C SER A 228 -11.14 -8.65 8.59
N LEU A 229 -11.44 -9.10 7.42
CA LEU A 229 -12.28 -8.41 6.46
C LEU A 229 -13.67 -9.02 6.51
N ASN A 230 -14.69 -8.16 6.56
CA ASN A 230 -16.08 -8.55 6.33
C ASN A 230 -16.79 -9.26 7.50
N ILE A 231 -16.49 -8.91 8.74
CA ILE A 231 -17.26 -9.38 9.90
C ILE A 231 -17.89 -8.21 10.62
N SER A 232 -19.18 -8.26 10.65
CA SER A 232 -19.99 -7.23 11.23
C SER A 232 -20.77 -7.79 12.42
N HIS A 233 -20.35 -7.44 13.63
CA HIS A 233 -21.11 -7.78 14.84
C HIS A 233 -20.92 -6.75 15.95
N LYS A 234 -21.99 -6.47 16.72
CA LYS A 234 -21.96 -5.45 17.78
C LYS A 234 -21.02 -5.73 18.96
N TYR A 235 -20.59 -6.97 19.15
CA TYR A 235 -19.71 -7.36 20.26
C TYR A 235 -18.25 -7.46 19.89
N ILE A 236 -17.90 -7.54 18.60
CA ILE A 236 -16.54 -7.65 18.12
C ILE A 236 -16.25 -6.52 17.12
N ARG A 237 -15.07 -5.95 17.18
CA ARG A 237 -14.63 -4.97 16.17
C ARG A 237 -13.61 -5.60 15.24
N SER A 238 -13.77 -5.34 13.97
CA SER A 238 -12.83 -5.76 12.94
C SER A 238 -11.84 -4.67 12.58
N TYR A 239 -10.62 -5.06 12.25
CA TYR A 239 -9.59 -4.14 11.79
C TYR A 239 -8.79 -4.74 10.64
N TYR A 240 -8.34 -3.88 9.74
CA TYR A 240 -7.43 -4.24 8.65
C TYR A 240 -6.66 -3.01 8.17
N ALA A 241 -5.68 -3.22 7.28
CA ALA A 241 -4.86 -2.15 6.76
C ALA A 241 -5.08 -1.95 5.26
N ARG A 242 -5.03 -0.69 4.80
CA ARG A 242 -5.15 -0.32 3.38
C ARG A 242 -3.81 -0.50 2.66
N MET A 243 -3.35 -1.75 2.58
CA MET A 243 -2.08 -2.11 1.94
C MET A 243 -2.02 -1.68 0.48
N PHE A 244 -3.14 -1.61 -0.20
CA PHE A 244 -3.22 -1.17 -1.60
C PHE A 244 -2.62 0.24 -1.81
N GLU A 245 -2.57 1.10 -0.78
CA GLU A 245 -1.92 2.41 -0.88
C GLU A 245 -0.41 2.27 -1.11
N ALA A 246 0.26 1.41 -0.35
CA ALA A 246 1.68 1.11 -0.55
C ALA A 246 1.94 0.31 -1.85
N LYS A 247 1.00 -0.56 -2.24
CA LYS A 247 1.08 -1.29 -3.53
C LYS A 247 1.04 -0.36 -4.72
N PHE A 248 0.26 0.71 -4.67
CA PHE A 248 0.25 1.74 -5.70
C PHE A 248 1.64 2.38 -5.86
N ILE A 249 2.28 2.79 -4.76
CA ILE A 249 3.63 3.36 -4.82
C ILE A 249 4.65 2.32 -5.30
N THR A 250 4.52 1.07 -4.85
CA THR A 250 5.37 -0.04 -5.34
C THR A 250 5.23 -0.21 -6.85
N GLY A 251 4.01 -0.07 -7.39
CA GLY A 251 3.73 -0.07 -8.81
C GLY A 251 4.40 1.10 -9.55
N ILE A 252 4.41 2.29 -8.97
CA ILE A 252 5.15 3.44 -9.50
C ILE A 252 6.64 3.11 -9.63
N ILE A 253 7.25 2.52 -8.60
CA ILE A 253 8.66 2.12 -8.65
C ILE A 253 8.87 1.09 -9.75
N ALA A 254 8.04 0.06 -9.81
CA ALA A 254 8.13 -1.00 -10.79
C ALA A 254 8.02 -0.48 -12.23
N GLY A 255 6.99 0.30 -12.53
CA GLY A 255 6.79 0.88 -13.86
C GLY A 255 7.86 1.90 -14.26
N SER A 256 8.48 2.56 -13.26
CA SER A 256 9.60 3.47 -13.50
C SER A 256 10.90 2.77 -13.88
N LEU A 257 11.05 1.50 -13.50
CA LEU A 257 12.30 0.73 -13.68
C LEU A 257 12.18 -0.39 -14.70
N ALA A 258 10.98 -0.68 -15.20
CA ALA A 258 10.77 -1.71 -16.22
C ALA A 258 11.36 -1.26 -17.56
N ASP A 259 12.30 -2.05 -18.08
CA ASP A 259 13.02 -1.73 -19.33
C ASP A 259 12.19 -2.09 -20.58
N ASP A 260 11.26 -3.05 -20.48
CA ASP A 260 10.53 -3.69 -21.58
C ASP A 260 9.00 -3.52 -21.49
N ASP A 261 8.52 -2.52 -20.78
CA ASP A 261 7.09 -2.27 -20.54
C ASP A 261 6.34 -3.45 -19.88
N ASN A 262 7.04 -4.43 -19.27
CA ASN A 262 6.46 -5.59 -18.61
C ASN A 262 6.92 -5.69 -17.17
N VAL A 263 5.96 -5.94 -16.28
CA VAL A 263 6.17 -6.07 -14.84
C VAL A 263 5.49 -7.35 -14.36
N GLY A 264 6.11 -8.08 -13.45
CA GLY A 264 5.52 -9.25 -12.82
C GLY A 264 4.87 -8.93 -11.49
N TYR A 265 3.77 -9.61 -11.20
CA TYR A 265 3.12 -9.62 -9.90
C TYR A 265 2.80 -11.04 -9.48
N ILE A 266 3.34 -11.49 -8.37
CA ILE A 266 3.05 -12.80 -7.78
C ILE A 266 2.12 -12.58 -6.59
N ALA A 267 0.90 -13.07 -6.70
CA ALA A 267 -0.10 -13.05 -5.65
C ALA A 267 -0.15 -14.39 -4.90
N ASP A 268 -0.49 -14.36 -3.61
CA ASP A 268 -0.59 -15.57 -2.81
C ASP A 268 -1.96 -16.23 -2.94
N ASN A 269 -2.98 -15.71 -2.24
CA ASN A 269 -4.30 -16.29 -2.19
C ASN A 269 -5.36 -15.30 -2.71
N PRO A 270 -6.38 -15.78 -3.45
CA PRO A 270 -7.45 -14.91 -3.95
C PRO A 270 -8.49 -14.62 -2.84
N VAL A 271 -8.03 -13.99 -1.79
CA VAL A 271 -8.82 -13.57 -0.62
C VAL A 271 -9.28 -12.12 -0.76
N TYR A 272 -10.16 -11.67 0.13
CA TYR A 272 -10.58 -10.27 0.17
C TYR A 272 -9.38 -9.32 0.21
N GLY A 273 -9.44 -8.24 -0.56
CA GLY A 273 -8.38 -7.26 -0.71
C GLY A 273 -7.26 -7.65 -1.69
N ALA A 274 -7.17 -8.90 -2.14
CA ALA A 274 -6.13 -9.32 -3.10
C ALA A 274 -6.23 -8.57 -4.43
N CYS A 275 -7.45 -8.48 -5.00
CA CYS A 275 -7.66 -7.75 -6.25
C CYS A 275 -7.38 -6.25 -6.09
N ALA A 276 -7.73 -5.67 -4.96
CA ALA A 276 -7.42 -4.26 -4.68
C ALA A 276 -5.90 -4.02 -4.66
N ASN A 277 -5.12 -4.91 -4.05
CA ASN A 277 -3.66 -4.81 -4.03
C ASN A 277 -3.05 -4.95 -5.45
N ILE A 278 -3.53 -5.91 -6.24
CA ILE A 278 -3.08 -6.13 -7.63
C ILE A 278 -3.42 -4.91 -8.49
N ASN A 279 -4.67 -4.44 -8.41
CA ASN A 279 -5.13 -3.31 -9.20
C ASN A 279 -4.45 -2.00 -8.79
N ALA A 280 -4.21 -1.76 -7.51
CA ALA A 280 -3.46 -0.61 -7.05
C ALA A 280 -2.02 -0.61 -7.58
N PHE A 281 -1.35 -1.76 -7.53
CA PHE A 281 -0.03 -1.92 -8.13
C PHE A 281 -0.08 -1.64 -9.65
N ALA A 282 -1.04 -2.22 -10.36
CA ALA A 282 -1.22 -2.02 -11.79
C ALA A 282 -1.53 -0.55 -12.16
N LEU A 283 -2.31 0.15 -11.33
CA LEU A 283 -2.51 1.61 -11.48
C LEU A 283 -1.21 2.38 -11.30
N GLY A 284 -0.41 2.04 -10.30
CA GLY A 284 0.90 2.66 -10.09
C GLY A 284 1.84 2.45 -11.27
N VAL A 285 1.88 1.24 -11.83
CA VAL A 285 2.63 0.94 -13.06
C VAL A 285 2.13 1.77 -14.23
N LYS A 286 0.82 1.74 -14.49
CA LYS A 286 0.17 2.46 -15.59
C LYS A 286 0.34 3.98 -15.46
N PHE A 287 0.39 4.50 -14.25
CA PHE A 287 0.57 5.92 -13.96
C PHE A 287 1.89 6.47 -14.51
N VAL A 288 2.99 5.73 -14.39
CA VAL A 288 4.31 6.15 -14.85
C VAL A 288 4.67 5.59 -16.22
N ASN A 289 4.06 4.46 -16.60
CA ASN A 289 4.23 3.84 -17.90
C ASN A 289 2.89 3.32 -18.43
N PRO A 290 2.14 4.14 -19.17
CA PRO A 290 0.80 3.79 -19.68
C PRO A 290 0.77 2.58 -20.63
N ARG A 291 1.91 2.19 -21.21
CA ARG A 291 2.02 1.02 -22.08
C ARG A 291 2.29 -0.27 -21.33
N ALA A 292 2.77 -0.14 -20.10
CA ALA A 292 3.22 -1.29 -19.34
C ALA A 292 2.06 -2.24 -18.97
N LYS A 293 2.37 -3.53 -19.04
CA LYS A 293 1.49 -4.61 -18.62
C LYS A 293 1.99 -5.27 -17.35
N VAL A 294 1.06 -5.65 -16.49
CA VAL A 294 1.34 -6.38 -15.25
C VAL A 294 0.97 -7.84 -15.44
N TYR A 295 1.96 -8.71 -15.49
CA TYR A 295 1.77 -10.16 -15.63
C TYR A 295 1.54 -10.77 -14.25
N LEU A 296 0.33 -11.27 -14.05
CA LEU A 296 -0.13 -11.82 -12.78
C LEU A 296 0.06 -13.34 -12.76
N GLU A 297 0.73 -13.83 -11.72
CA GLU A 297 0.85 -15.24 -11.38
C GLU A 297 0.36 -15.47 -9.93
N TRP A 298 -0.05 -16.72 -9.62
CA TRP A 298 -0.59 -17.07 -8.31
C TRP A 298 0.15 -18.25 -7.69
N ASN A 299 0.72 -18.05 -6.51
CA ASN A 299 1.37 -19.11 -5.73
C ASN A 299 0.39 -20.16 -5.20
N SER A 300 -0.88 -19.81 -5.11
CA SER A 300 -1.94 -20.69 -4.60
C SER A 300 -2.47 -21.69 -5.60
N ILE A 301 -2.10 -21.59 -6.87
CA ILE A 301 -2.49 -22.59 -7.90
C ILE A 301 -1.62 -23.83 -7.74
N LYS A 302 -2.25 -25.02 -7.79
CA LYS A 302 -1.54 -26.32 -7.71
C LYS A 302 -0.52 -26.44 -8.84
N ASP A 303 0.65 -26.97 -8.53
CA ASP A 303 1.73 -27.26 -9.47
C ASP A 303 2.18 -26.03 -10.32
N ASN A 304 1.92 -24.81 -9.85
CA ASN A 304 2.32 -23.58 -10.51
C ASN A 304 3.67 -23.07 -9.96
N ASP A 305 4.64 -22.83 -10.84
CA ASP A 305 5.86 -22.10 -10.54
C ASP A 305 5.76 -20.69 -11.09
N SER A 306 5.29 -19.78 -10.24
CA SER A 306 5.06 -18.38 -10.59
C SER A 306 6.33 -17.68 -11.07
N GLU A 307 7.47 -17.95 -10.44
CA GLU A 307 8.76 -17.33 -10.80
C GLU A 307 9.25 -17.83 -12.17
N GLU A 308 9.16 -19.16 -12.40
CA GLU A 308 9.54 -19.74 -13.70
C GLU A 308 8.66 -19.21 -14.83
N ASN A 309 7.37 -19.08 -14.59
CA ASN A 309 6.43 -18.55 -15.58
C ASN A 309 6.74 -17.08 -15.96
N LEU A 310 7.10 -16.25 -14.99
CA LEU A 310 7.51 -14.89 -15.26
C LEU A 310 8.90 -14.84 -15.94
N ALA A 311 9.82 -15.71 -15.55
CA ALA A 311 11.14 -15.80 -16.18
C ALA A 311 11.05 -16.17 -17.67
N LYS A 312 10.15 -17.10 -18.05
CA LYS A 312 9.88 -17.45 -19.47
C LYS A 312 9.38 -16.26 -20.30
N LYS A 313 8.81 -15.24 -19.65
CA LYS A 313 8.34 -14.01 -20.29
C LYS A 313 9.41 -12.89 -20.27
N ASN A 314 10.63 -13.18 -19.80
CA ASN A 314 11.76 -12.24 -19.67
C ASN A 314 11.43 -11.01 -18.82
N ILE A 315 10.59 -11.16 -17.79
CA ILE A 315 10.19 -10.05 -16.94
C ILE A 315 11.33 -9.73 -15.96
N SER A 316 11.76 -8.48 -15.96
CA SER A 316 12.92 -8.02 -15.20
C SER A 316 12.58 -7.51 -13.79
N ILE A 317 11.36 -7.00 -13.58
CA ILE A 317 10.91 -6.44 -12.31
C ILE A 317 9.70 -7.22 -11.82
N ILE A 318 9.79 -7.76 -10.60
CA ILE A 318 8.75 -8.63 -10.03
C ILE A 318 8.38 -8.13 -8.63
N SER A 319 7.08 -8.00 -8.37
CA SER A 319 6.51 -7.86 -7.02
C SER A 319 6.05 -9.20 -6.50
N ASN A 320 6.53 -9.60 -5.33
CA ASN A 320 6.20 -10.85 -4.64
C ASN A 320 5.64 -10.54 -3.24
N GLN A 321 5.67 -11.50 -2.33
CA GLN A 321 5.26 -11.30 -0.92
C GLN A 321 5.95 -10.09 -0.30
N ASP A 322 5.23 -9.37 0.55
CA ASP A 322 5.70 -8.06 1.05
C ASP A 322 6.65 -8.15 2.23
N MET A 323 6.48 -9.13 3.10
CA MET A 323 7.31 -9.30 4.29
C MET A 323 7.95 -10.68 4.33
N ILE A 324 9.04 -10.78 5.06
CA ILE A 324 9.73 -12.04 5.36
C ILE A 324 9.97 -12.16 6.86
N THR A 325 10.11 -13.39 7.32
CA THR A 325 10.64 -13.64 8.65
C THR A 325 12.17 -13.60 8.65
N PRO A 326 12.83 -13.26 9.76
CA PRO A 326 14.28 -13.18 9.83
C PRO A 326 15.00 -14.46 9.38
N GLY A 327 14.40 -15.62 9.63
CA GLY A 327 14.98 -16.93 9.25
C GLY A 327 14.91 -17.24 7.74
N LYS A 328 14.15 -16.48 6.98
CA LYS A 328 13.91 -16.70 5.54
C LYS A 328 14.50 -15.59 4.65
N SER A 329 15.53 -14.91 5.13
CA SER A 329 16.16 -13.75 4.47
C SER A 329 16.67 -14.00 3.04
N LYS A 330 16.87 -15.26 2.66
CA LYS A 330 17.28 -15.66 1.30
C LYS A 330 16.11 -15.77 0.32
N ARG A 331 14.88 -15.65 0.79
CA ARG A 331 13.68 -15.71 -0.07
C ARG A 331 13.48 -14.37 -0.78
N LYS A 332 13.08 -14.43 -2.04
CA LYS A 332 12.65 -13.24 -2.80
C LYS A 332 11.38 -12.68 -2.20
N PHE A 333 11.34 -11.39 -1.94
CA PHE A 333 10.21 -10.69 -1.33
C PHE A 333 10.12 -9.24 -1.82
N GLY A 334 8.96 -8.61 -1.61
CA GLY A 334 8.72 -7.25 -2.03
C GLY A 334 8.89 -7.06 -3.54
N LEU A 335 9.38 -5.93 -3.93
CA LEU A 335 9.75 -5.61 -5.32
C LEU A 335 11.24 -5.85 -5.53
N TYR A 336 11.61 -6.64 -6.52
CA TYR A 336 13.02 -6.98 -6.81
C TYR A 336 13.30 -7.09 -8.32
N LYS A 337 14.60 -7.08 -8.68
CA LYS A 337 15.06 -7.39 -10.03
C LYS A 337 15.24 -8.91 -10.20
N ALA A 338 14.62 -9.49 -11.23
CA ALA A 338 14.70 -10.93 -11.50
C ALA A 338 16.13 -11.39 -11.84
N SER A 339 16.92 -10.54 -12.51
CA SER A 339 18.32 -10.82 -12.85
C SER A 339 19.27 -10.77 -11.65
N ASP A 340 18.86 -10.12 -10.56
CA ASP A 340 19.63 -9.96 -9.34
C ASP A 340 18.66 -9.98 -8.15
N SER A 341 18.30 -11.20 -7.75
CA SER A 341 17.27 -11.42 -6.74
C SER A 341 17.66 -10.94 -5.33
N ASP A 342 18.94 -10.62 -5.13
CA ASP A 342 19.41 -10.03 -3.88
C ASP A 342 19.21 -8.50 -3.86
N LYS A 343 18.86 -7.89 -5.00
CA LYS A 343 18.53 -6.46 -5.09
C LYS A 343 17.04 -6.22 -4.91
N HIS A 344 16.65 -6.06 -3.67
CA HIS A 344 15.31 -5.61 -3.31
C HIS A 344 15.17 -4.11 -3.56
N LEU A 345 14.08 -3.71 -4.19
CA LEU A 345 13.81 -2.32 -4.60
C LEU A 345 12.85 -1.63 -3.62
N ALA A 346 11.83 -2.36 -3.16
CA ALA A 346 10.87 -1.85 -2.21
C ALA A 346 10.14 -2.99 -1.48
N MET A 347 9.61 -2.68 -0.30
CA MET A 347 8.82 -3.59 0.50
C MET A 347 7.72 -2.80 1.22
N PRO A 348 6.45 -3.01 0.91
CA PRO A 348 5.33 -2.54 1.73
C PRO A 348 5.40 -3.16 3.12
N VAL A 349 5.05 -2.39 4.15
CA VAL A 349 5.09 -2.84 5.54
C VAL A 349 3.83 -2.47 6.30
N TRP A 350 3.44 -3.34 7.23
CA TRP A 350 2.42 -3.06 8.23
C TRP A 350 3.07 -2.56 9.52
N HIS A 351 2.65 -1.40 9.97
CA HIS A 351 3.01 -0.86 11.28
C HIS A 351 1.87 -1.13 12.28
N TRP A 352 1.63 -2.39 12.58
CA TRP A 352 0.59 -2.79 13.54
C TRP A 352 0.78 -2.14 14.90
N GLY A 353 2.01 -1.85 15.30
CA GLY A 353 2.32 -1.14 16.53
C GLY A 353 1.65 0.23 16.62
N VAL A 354 1.64 0.99 15.53
CA VAL A 354 0.95 2.29 15.45
C VAL A 354 -0.56 2.12 15.59
N PHE A 355 -1.13 1.07 15.01
CA PHE A 355 -2.55 0.74 15.19
C PHE A 355 -2.85 0.42 16.65
N TYR A 356 -2.09 -0.49 17.25
CA TYR A 356 -2.26 -0.90 18.63
C TYR A 356 -2.09 0.25 19.61
N GLU A 357 -1.07 1.10 19.40
CA GLU A 357 -0.82 2.29 20.20
C GLU A 357 -2.05 3.21 20.23
N LYS A 358 -2.57 3.60 19.07
CA LYS A 358 -3.73 4.50 18.97
C LYS A 358 -4.96 3.90 19.64
N LEU A 359 -5.17 2.59 19.48
CA LEU A 359 -6.29 1.90 20.10
C LEU A 359 -6.15 1.84 21.62
N ILE A 360 -4.97 1.45 22.13
CA ILE A 360 -4.69 1.41 23.56
C ILE A 360 -4.84 2.81 24.19
N GLN A 361 -4.32 3.85 23.53
CA GLN A 361 -4.51 5.24 23.97
C GLN A 361 -6.00 5.61 24.07
N SER A 362 -6.82 5.18 23.11
CA SER A 362 -8.27 5.44 23.14
C SER A 362 -8.98 4.72 24.30
N ILE A 363 -8.52 3.51 24.63
CA ILE A 363 -9.04 2.74 25.77
C ILE A 363 -8.61 3.39 27.10
N MET A 364 -7.33 3.73 27.24
CA MET A 364 -6.77 4.32 28.46
C MET A 364 -7.33 5.71 28.75
N SER A 365 -7.61 6.50 27.72
CA SER A 365 -8.24 7.83 27.84
C SER A 365 -9.76 7.77 28.08
N GLY A 366 -10.37 6.59 27.98
CA GLY A 366 -11.83 6.42 28.08
C GLY A 366 -12.58 6.88 26.82
N SER A 367 -11.85 7.25 25.73
CA SER A 367 -12.45 7.64 24.45
C SER A 367 -12.86 6.45 23.56
N TRP A 368 -12.59 5.23 24.00
CA TRP A 368 -13.22 4.03 23.46
C TRP A 368 -14.71 4.15 23.71
N SER A 369 -15.38 4.88 22.81
CA SER A 369 -16.75 5.28 23.08
C SER A 369 -17.74 4.15 22.83
N LYS A 370 -18.76 4.16 23.69
CA LYS A 370 -19.96 3.37 23.50
C LYS A 370 -20.81 3.88 22.34
N ASP A 371 -20.51 5.08 21.81
CA ASP A 371 -21.31 5.76 20.79
C ASP A 371 -21.10 5.17 19.39
N GLU A 372 -20.06 4.37 19.20
CA GLU A 372 -19.89 3.55 17.99
C GLU A 372 -20.74 2.26 18.06
N ASP A 373 -21.36 1.98 19.21
CA ASP A 373 -22.27 0.86 19.44
C ASP A 373 -23.71 1.13 18.93
N GLY A 374 -23.94 2.20 18.17
CA GLY A 374 -25.19 2.39 17.46
C GLY A 374 -25.50 1.24 16.50
N ASP A 375 -26.76 1.07 16.14
CA ASP A 375 -27.29 -0.01 15.27
C ASP A 375 -26.62 -0.14 13.88
N ASN A 376 -25.61 0.67 13.57
CA ASN A 376 -24.80 0.60 12.36
C ASN A 376 -23.65 -0.40 12.52
N VAL A 377 -23.97 -1.64 12.27
CA VAL A 377 -22.99 -2.73 12.19
C VAL A 377 -22.13 -2.52 10.93
N LYS A 378 -20.85 -2.20 11.12
CA LYS A 378 -19.91 -1.99 10.01
C LYS A 378 -19.16 -3.29 9.73
N ALA A 379 -19.04 -3.68 8.48
CA ALA A 379 -18.25 -4.83 8.06
C ALA A 379 -16.77 -4.72 8.47
N LEU A 380 -16.25 -3.49 8.56
CA LEU A 380 -14.89 -3.19 9.02
C LEU A 380 -14.90 -1.92 9.86
N ASN A 381 -14.57 -2.03 11.15
CA ASN A 381 -14.58 -0.89 12.06
C ASN A 381 -13.37 0.02 11.88
N TYR A 382 -12.17 -0.59 11.68
CA TYR A 382 -10.92 0.12 11.53
C TYR A 382 -10.25 -0.30 10.23
N TRP A 383 -10.20 0.59 9.26
CA TRP A 383 -9.54 0.38 7.98
C TRP A 383 -8.57 1.53 7.72
N TRP A 384 -7.41 1.42 8.34
CA TRP A 384 -6.41 2.46 8.35
C TRP A 384 -5.29 2.17 7.36
N GLY A 385 -4.72 3.22 6.81
CA GLY A 385 -3.64 3.16 5.82
C GLY A 385 -2.48 4.08 6.17
N MET A 386 -1.85 4.62 5.14
CA MET A 386 -0.69 5.51 5.27
C MET A 386 -1.03 6.79 6.04
N SER A 387 -2.22 7.34 5.89
CA SER A 387 -2.67 8.54 6.61
C SER A 387 -2.73 8.35 8.13
N ALA A 388 -2.96 7.12 8.58
CA ALA A 388 -2.91 6.77 10.00
C ALA A 388 -1.54 6.24 10.45
N GLY A 389 -0.60 6.05 9.52
CA GLY A 389 0.71 5.49 9.79
C GLY A 389 0.72 3.96 9.98
N VAL A 390 -0.37 3.27 9.63
CA VAL A 390 -0.50 1.81 9.79
C VAL A 390 0.11 1.05 8.62
N VAL A 391 0.24 1.70 7.48
CA VAL A 391 0.93 1.19 6.29
C VAL A 391 2.03 2.15 5.92
N ASP A 392 3.17 1.62 5.52
CA ASP A 392 4.30 2.40 5.00
C ASP A 392 5.04 1.61 3.92
N LEU A 393 6.09 2.21 3.36
CA LEU A 393 6.93 1.61 2.33
C LEU A 393 8.40 1.77 2.70
N ILE A 394 9.12 0.67 2.75
CA ILE A 394 10.58 0.67 2.77
C ILE A 394 11.06 0.52 1.33
N TYR A 395 12.00 1.36 0.89
CA TYR A 395 12.56 1.29 -0.44
C TYR A 395 14.07 1.51 -0.46
N SER A 396 14.71 0.97 -1.50
CA SER A 396 16.15 1.02 -1.65
C SER A 396 16.67 2.43 -1.86
N GLU A 397 17.78 2.76 -1.20
CA GLU A 397 18.50 4.01 -1.46
C GLU A 397 19.11 4.08 -2.88
N SER A 398 19.30 2.91 -3.53
CA SER A 398 19.78 2.83 -4.91
C SER A 398 18.72 3.21 -5.96
N LEU A 399 17.47 3.46 -5.55
CA LEU A 399 16.46 3.93 -6.48
C LEU A 399 16.86 5.26 -7.10
N PRO A 400 16.56 5.45 -8.38
CA PRO A 400 16.79 6.71 -9.08
C PRO A 400 16.23 7.91 -8.31
N SER A 401 16.97 9.01 -8.30
CA SER A 401 16.56 10.23 -7.58
C SER A 401 15.18 10.72 -7.99
N ALA A 402 14.83 10.63 -9.27
CA ALA A 402 13.52 11.01 -9.75
C ALA A 402 12.42 10.04 -9.24
N THR A 403 12.68 8.74 -9.26
CA THR A 403 11.76 7.74 -8.70
C THR A 403 11.57 7.97 -7.20
N LYS A 404 12.66 8.22 -6.44
CA LYS A 404 12.56 8.55 -5.01
C LYS A 404 11.74 9.82 -4.74
N ARG A 405 11.83 10.83 -5.57
CA ARG A 405 11.01 12.05 -5.43
C ARG A 405 9.54 11.77 -5.68
N LEU A 406 9.25 10.95 -6.68
CA LEU A 406 7.89 10.56 -7.01
C LEU A 406 7.27 9.71 -5.88
N VAL A 407 8.04 8.76 -5.34
CA VAL A 407 7.65 7.99 -4.15
C VAL A 407 7.32 8.91 -2.98
N LYS A 408 8.22 9.83 -2.62
CA LYS A 408 8.02 10.79 -1.52
C LYS A 408 6.79 11.68 -1.73
N LEU A 409 6.52 12.07 -2.98
CA LEU A 409 5.32 12.84 -3.29
C LEU A 409 4.06 12.03 -2.97
N PHE A 410 3.95 10.80 -3.49
CA PHE A 410 2.75 9.98 -3.26
C PHE A 410 2.62 9.51 -1.81
N GLU A 411 3.73 9.21 -1.14
CA GLU A 411 3.70 9.00 0.32
C GLU A 411 3.08 10.18 1.05
N LYS A 412 3.49 11.39 0.70
CA LYS A 412 2.94 12.61 1.31
C LYS A 412 1.46 12.77 0.99
N GLU A 413 1.08 12.63 -0.27
CA GLU A 413 -0.32 12.79 -0.71
C GLU A 413 -1.25 11.75 -0.06
N LEU A 414 -0.80 10.51 0.09
CA LEU A 414 -1.54 9.46 0.77
C LEU A 414 -1.57 9.67 2.29
N LYS A 415 -0.44 10.06 2.91
CA LYS A 415 -0.38 10.38 4.35
C LYS A 415 -1.27 11.57 4.73
N GLU A 416 -1.42 12.53 3.84
CA GLU A 416 -2.31 13.68 4.02
C GLU A 416 -3.74 13.43 3.50
N ALA A 417 -4.05 12.20 3.06
CA ALA A 417 -5.35 11.78 2.52
C ALA A 417 -5.86 12.66 1.35
N ARG A 418 -4.94 13.23 0.58
CA ARG A 418 -5.25 14.08 -0.59
C ARG A 418 -5.32 13.30 -1.89
N PHE A 419 -4.72 12.13 -1.93
CA PHE A 419 -4.76 11.23 -3.07
C PHE A 419 -5.53 9.96 -2.73
N ARG A 420 -6.31 9.47 -3.69
CA ARG A 420 -7.08 8.22 -3.59
C ARG A 420 -6.72 7.33 -4.76
N VAL A 421 -6.27 6.12 -4.48
CA VAL A 421 -5.77 5.19 -5.49
C VAL A 421 -6.84 4.82 -6.51
N PHE A 422 -8.07 4.58 -6.07
CA PHE A 422 -9.19 4.17 -6.93
C PHE A 422 -10.14 5.35 -7.20
N GLU A 423 -9.61 6.36 -7.87
CA GLU A 423 -10.38 7.53 -8.32
C GLU A 423 -10.18 7.72 -9.83
N GLY A 424 -11.24 8.05 -10.54
CA GLY A 424 -11.24 8.24 -11.99
C GLY A 424 -11.89 7.07 -12.73
N GLU A 425 -11.93 7.15 -14.06
CA GLU A 425 -12.47 6.06 -14.87
C GLU A 425 -11.55 4.84 -14.83
N LEU A 426 -12.04 3.72 -14.27
CA LEU A 426 -11.32 2.46 -14.23
C LEU A 426 -12.05 1.40 -15.05
N LYS A 427 -11.30 0.71 -15.91
CA LYS A 427 -11.81 -0.36 -16.77
C LYS A 427 -11.23 -1.70 -16.37
N ASP A 428 -12.07 -2.73 -16.46
CA ASP A 428 -11.61 -4.10 -16.33
C ASP A 428 -10.95 -4.62 -17.62
N GLN A 429 -10.45 -5.84 -17.57
CA GLN A 429 -9.80 -6.52 -18.70
C GLN A 429 -10.70 -6.68 -19.94
N GLN A 430 -12.02 -6.62 -19.79
CA GLN A 430 -13.00 -6.70 -20.86
C GLN A 430 -13.39 -5.32 -21.40
N GLY A 431 -12.84 -4.24 -20.81
CA GLY A 431 -13.16 -2.87 -21.18
C GLY A 431 -14.44 -2.31 -20.53
N ASN A 432 -15.07 -3.05 -19.61
CA ASN A 432 -16.21 -2.53 -18.87
C ASN A 432 -15.76 -1.48 -17.86
N ILE A 433 -16.48 -0.36 -17.79
CA ILE A 433 -16.25 0.68 -16.79
C ILE A 433 -16.69 0.13 -15.43
N ARG A 434 -15.74 -0.02 -14.51
CA ARG A 434 -15.97 -0.43 -13.12
C ARG A 434 -16.06 0.74 -12.16
N VAL A 435 -15.42 1.83 -12.50
CA VAL A 435 -15.52 3.11 -11.79
C VAL A 435 -15.70 4.19 -12.84
N GLU A 436 -16.75 4.99 -12.69
CA GLU A 436 -16.99 6.14 -13.55
C GLU A 436 -16.08 7.30 -13.13
N GLU A 437 -15.79 8.17 -14.06
CA GLU A 437 -15.01 9.37 -13.78
C GLU A 437 -15.68 10.25 -12.70
N GLY A 438 -14.84 10.71 -11.75
CA GLY A 438 -15.31 11.51 -10.62
C GLY A 438 -16.08 10.73 -9.56
N LYS A 439 -16.20 9.41 -9.69
CA LYS A 439 -16.77 8.53 -8.67
C LYS A 439 -15.67 7.94 -7.79
N LEU A 440 -16.06 7.65 -6.57
CA LEU A 440 -15.23 6.94 -5.60
C LEU A 440 -15.81 5.55 -5.38
N ILE A 441 -14.93 4.58 -5.29
CA ILE A 441 -15.31 3.26 -4.78
C ILE A 441 -15.40 3.36 -3.26
N ASP A 442 -16.48 2.87 -2.69
CA ASP A 442 -16.57 2.78 -1.25
C ASP A 442 -15.66 1.66 -0.69
N PRO A 443 -15.33 1.72 0.61
CA PRO A 443 -14.44 0.76 1.25
C PRO A 443 -14.83 -0.71 1.06
N GLU A 444 -16.11 -1.04 1.11
CA GLU A 444 -16.60 -2.41 0.98
C GLU A 444 -16.33 -2.95 -0.43
N HIS A 445 -16.61 -2.16 -1.46
CA HIS A 445 -16.34 -2.55 -2.85
C HIS A 445 -14.84 -2.62 -3.17
N ILE A 446 -13.99 -1.85 -2.49
CA ILE A 446 -12.53 -2.01 -2.62
C ILE A 446 -12.09 -3.35 -2.02
N ILE A 447 -12.59 -3.70 -0.84
CA ILE A 447 -12.23 -4.93 -0.13
C ILE A 447 -12.71 -6.16 -0.90
N THR A 448 -13.95 -6.12 -1.40
CA THR A 448 -14.60 -7.23 -2.10
C THR A 448 -14.37 -7.22 -3.61
N MET A 449 -13.45 -6.41 -4.10
CA MET A 449 -13.12 -6.30 -5.52
C MET A 449 -12.77 -7.67 -6.12
N ASP A 450 -13.45 -8.04 -7.19
CA ASP A 450 -13.41 -9.36 -7.86
C ASP A 450 -13.02 -9.27 -9.35
N TRP A 451 -12.46 -8.14 -9.76
CA TRP A 451 -12.06 -7.86 -11.14
C TRP A 451 -10.62 -7.32 -11.21
N LEU A 452 -10.03 -7.41 -12.39
CA LEU A 452 -8.67 -6.96 -12.68
C LEU A 452 -8.70 -5.85 -13.73
N LEU A 453 -7.78 -4.89 -13.60
CA LEU A 453 -7.62 -3.76 -14.51
C LEU A 453 -7.19 -4.19 -15.92
N ASP A 454 -7.47 -3.34 -16.90
CA ASP A 454 -7.21 -3.51 -18.33
C ASP A 454 -5.72 -3.68 -18.70
N ASN A 455 -4.81 -3.23 -17.84
CA ASN A 455 -3.37 -3.44 -18.01
C ASN A 455 -2.82 -4.66 -17.28
N VAL A 456 -3.66 -5.45 -16.59
CA VAL A 456 -3.26 -6.72 -15.98
C VAL A 456 -3.41 -7.85 -17.00
N VAL A 457 -2.37 -8.66 -17.16
CA VAL A 457 -2.35 -9.86 -17.98
C VAL A 457 -2.34 -11.08 -17.07
N GLY A 458 -3.42 -11.82 -17.06
CA GLY A 458 -3.65 -12.93 -16.15
C GLY A 458 -5.13 -13.03 -15.79
N ARG A 459 -5.46 -13.86 -14.83
CA ARG A 459 -6.84 -14.05 -14.39
C ARG A 459 -6.91 -14.39 -12.90
N LEU A 460 -8.08 -14.32 -12.34
CA LEU A 460 -8.36 -14.91 -11.03
C LEU A 460 -8.38 -16.45 -11.17
N PRO A 461 -7.81 -17.18 -10.20
CA PRO A 461 -7.81 -18.64 -10.23
C PRO A 461 -9.22 -19.17 -9.96
N ARG A 462 -9.55 -20.29 -10.58
CA ARG A 462 -10.75 -21.03 -10.23
C ARG A 462 -10.54 -21.81 -8.94
N TYR A 463 -11.61 -22.05 -8.22
CA TYR A 463 -11.56 -22.75 -6.93
C TYR A 463 -10.93 -24.14 -7.01
N ASP A 464 -11.25 -24.90 -8.06
CA ASP A 464 -10.73 -26.26 -8.29
C ASP A 464 -9.21 -26.31 -8.53
N GLU A 465 -8.62 -25.22 -9.03
CA GLU A 465 -7.19 -25.09 -9.30
C GLU A 465 -6.36 -24.81 -8.05
N LEU A 466 -7.00 -24.35 -6.98
CA LEU A 466 -6.32 -23.90 -5.77
C LEU A 466 -5.79 -25.05 -4.91
N THR A 467 -4.69 -24.78 -4.22
CA THR A 467 -4.19 -25.64 -3.13
C THR A 467 -5.22 -25.73 -1.99
N ASP A 468 -5.18 -26.80 -1.22
CA ASP A 468 -6.13 -27.00 -0.12
C ASP A 468 -6.02 -25.91 0.96
N ASN A 469 -4.81 -25.40 1.21
CA ASN A 469 -4.61 -24.28 2.12
C ASN A 469 -5.25 -22.98 1.60
N ALA A 470 -5.19 -22.71 0.30
CA ALA A 470 -5.85 -21.53 -0.28
C ALA A 470 -7.38 -21.65 -0.22
N LYS A 471 -7.91 -22.84 -0.49
CA LYS A 471 -9.35 -23.14 -0.37
C LYS A 471 -9.86 -22.91 1.05
N LEU A 472 -9.12 -23.40 2.04
CA LEU A 472 -9.46 -23.20 3.45
C LEU A 472 -9.48 -21.69 3.79
N LYS A 473 -8.46 -20.94 3.39
CA LYS A 473 -8.42 -19.50 3.66
C LYS A 473 -9.56 -18.73 3.01
N MET A 474 -9.94 -19.09 1.79
CA MET A 474 -11.08 -18.48 1.10
C MET A 474 -12.40 -18.78 1.83
N ALA A 475 -12.61 -20.04 2.21
CA ALA A 475 -13.82 -20.45 2.93
C ALA A 475 -13.95 -19.72 4.27
N LEU A 476 -12.87 -19.64 5.04
CA LEU A 476 -12.85 -18.94 6.34
C LEU A 476 -13.09 -17.42 6.23
N GLN A 477 -12.77 -16.82 5.10
CA GLN A 477 -13.09 -15.40 4.83
C GLN A 477 -14.47 -15.20 4.18
N GLY A 478 -15.20 -16.26 3.87
CA GLY A 478 -16.49 -16.20 3.19
C GLY A 478 -16.39 -15.74 1.72
N VAL A 479 -15.23 -15.91 1.10
CA VAL A 479 -15.01 -15.55 -0.32
C VAL A 479 -15.72 -16.55 -1.25
N VAL A 480 -15.84 -17.81 -0.83
CA VAL A 480 -16.58 -18.84 -1.54
C VAL A 480 -17.86 -19.10 -0.76
N LYS A 481 -19.00 -18.84 -1.37
CA LYS A 481 -20.27 -19.42 -0.95
C LYS A 481 -20.26 -20.84 -1.47
N GLU A 482 -20.37 -21.84 -0.59
CA GLU A 482 -20.68 -23.18 -1.02
C GLU A 482 -21.95 -23.10 -1.86
N GLU A 483 -21.91 -23.60 -3.11
CA GLU A 483 -23.11 -23.77 -3.91
C GLU A 483 -23.98 -24.77 -3.16
N GLU A 484 -25.16 -24.33 -2.70
CA GLU A 484 -26.21 -25.19 -2.15
C GLU A 484 -26.71 -26.22 -3.17
#